data_7e62f92db0d41445b45062576daaa677
#
_entry.id   7e62f92db0d41445b45062576daaa677
#
_cell.length_a   1.000
_cell.length_b   1.000
_cell.length_c   1.000
_cell.angle_alpha   90.00
_cell.angle_beta   90.00
_cell.angle_gamma   90.00
#
_symmetry.space_group_name_H-M   'P 1'
#
loop_
_entity.id
_entity.type
_entity.pdbx_description
1 polymer ?
#
loop_
_entity_poly.entity_id
_entity_poly.type
_entity_poly.pdbx_seq_one_letter_code
_entity_poly.pdbx_strand_id
1 'polypeptide(L)'
;MRLLHAVLTALLVAPALVTAQENLGSHEDRIAVEDVMARYVWAVDSLDAEGYVAVFTADAVIDSNGSISKGHDEIRSIVTSLMKRRDDNKAKGLPTANLYHVISNVRITFPKPGEALHQSYWQTVRRDKSGAMTAAAMGRSEDRLVKRGGQWLIQSRRLTVFTD
;
A
#
# COMPACT_ATOMS: atom_id res chain seq x y z
N MET A 1 79.63 -12.66 -8.60
CA MET A 1 78.57 -11.65 -8.30
C MET A 1 77.29 -12.05 -9.03
N ARG A 2 76.32 -12.61 -8.28
CA ARG A 2 75.00 -12.94 -8.86
C ARG A 2 73.97 -11.90 -8.36
N LEU A 3 73.43 -11.13 -9.29
CA LEU A 3 72.36 -10.19 -9.00
C LEU A 3 71.04 -10.96 -8.87
N LEU A 4 70.43 -10.92 -7.68
CA LEU A 4 69.02 -11.33 -7.47
C LEU A 4 68.09 -10.22 -7.93
N HIS A 5 67.26 -10.47 -8.93
CA HIS A 5 66.12 -9.61 -9.30
C HIS A 5 64.95 -10.00 -8.46
N ALA A 6 64.52 -9.12 -7.55
CA ALA A 6 63.27 -9.26 -6.82
C ALA A 6 62.11 -8.74 -7.72
N VAL A 7 61.22 -9.64 -8.11
CA VAL A 7 59.99 -9.26 -8.82
C VAL A 7 58.95 -8.93 -7.78
N LEU A 8 58.57 -7.65 -7.67
CA LEU A 8 57.52 -7.13 -6.82
C LEU A 8 56.18 -7.30 -7.54
N THR A 9 55.38 -8.30 -7.15
CA THR A 9 54.03 -8.53 -7.67
C THR A 9 53.06 -7.63 -6.93
N ALA A 10 52.61 -6.54 -7.53
CA ALA A 10 51.56 -5.71 -6.95
C ALA A 10 50.19 -6.36 -7.15
N LEU A 11 49.56 -6.76 -6.04
CA LEU A 11 48.20 -7.26 -6.04
C LEU A 11 47.23 -6.08 -6.16
N LEU A 12 46.63 -5.88 -7.33
CA LEU A 12 45.54 -4.93 -7.56
C LEU A 12 44.26 -5.49 -6.94
N VAL A 13 43.90 -5.01 -5.75
CA VAL A 13 42.57 -5.26 -5.17
C VAL A 13 41.58 -4.31 -5.83
N ALA A 14 40.83 -4.79 -6.81
CA ALA A 14 39.70 -4.05 -7.36
C ALA A 14 38.60 -3.90 -6.30
N PRO A 15 38.06 -2.69 -6.05
CA PRO A 15 36.92 -2.54 -5.17
C PRO A 15 35.72 -3.26 -5.80
N ALA A 16 35.18 -4.27 -5.10
CA ALA A 16 33.92 -4.89 -5.46
C ALA A 16 32.82 -3.84 -5.31
N LEU A 17 32.25 -3.39 -6.43
CA LEU A 17 31.00 -2.62 -6.44
C LEU A 17 29.91 -3.54 -5.90
N VAL A 18 29.61 -3.42 -4.61
CA VAL A 18 28.43 -4.03 -3.99
C VAL A 18 27.24 -3.22 -4.51
N THR A 19 26.67 -3.67 -5.63
CA THR A 19 25.33 -3.21 -6.01
C THR A 19 24.37 -3.73 -4.95
N ALA A 20 23.75 -2.83 -4.18
CA ALA A 20 22.69 -3.19 -3.27
C ALA A 20 21.58 -3.84 -4.10
N GLN A 21 21.53 -5.17 -4.11
CA GLN A 21 20.46 -5.91 -4.74
C GLN A 21 19.18 -5.57 -3.97
N GLU A 22 18.17 -5.00 -4.66
CA GLU A 22 16.88 -4.76 -4.04
C GLU A 22 16.37 -6.08 -3.45
N ASN A 23 16.09 -6.08 -2.13
CA ASN A 23 15.49 -7.23 -1.49
C ASN A 23 14.05 -7.35 -1.98
N LEU A 24 13.78 -8.29 -2.86
CA LEU A 24 12.45 -8.52 -3.43
C LEU A 24 11.55 -9.34 -2.50
N GLY A 25 12.07 -9.78 -1.35
CA GLY A 25 11.37 -10.69 -0.45
C GLY A 25 11.17 -12.08 -1.04
N SER A 26 10.54 -12.98 -0.29
CA SER A 26 10.12 -14.26 -0.83
C SER A 26 8.88 -14.08 -1.75
N HIS A 27 8.66 -15.06 -2.61
CA HIS A 27 7.46 -15.09 -3.47
C HIS A 27 6.18 -15.15 -2.62
N GLU A 28 6.19 -15.94 -1.54
CA GLU A 28 5.08 -16.08 -0.61
C GLU A 28 4.79 -14.76 0.12
N ASP A 29 5.82 -14.03 0.57
CA ASP A 29 5.65 -12.73 1.22
C ASP A 29 5.07 -11.69 0.26
N ARG A 30 5.51 -11.72 -1.02
CA ARG A 30 4.95 -10.83 -2.04
C ARG A 30 3.47 -11.10 -2.28
N ILE A 31 3.07 -12.36 -2.47
CA ILE A 31 1.66 -12.75 -2.63
C ILE A 31 0.85 -12.34 -1.40
N ALA A 32 1.38 -12.57 -0.20
CA ALA A 32 0.67 -12.23 1.03
C ALA A 32 0.47 -10.71 1.20
N VAL A 33 1.43 -9.87 0.78
CA VAL A 33 1.28 -8.41 0.76
C VAL A 33 0.23 -7.99 -0.27
N GLU A 34 0.24 -8.57 -1.47
CA GLU A 34 -0.77 -8.31 -2.52
C GLU A 34 -2.18 -8.71 -2.05
N ASP A 35 -2.32 -9.85 -1.33
CA ASP A 35 -3.59 -10.28 -0.73
C ASP A 35 -4.12 -9.30 0.31
N VAL A 36 -3.24 -8.75 1.17
CA VAL A 36 -3.65 -7.70 2.12
C VAL A 36 -4.25 -6.51 1.39
N MET A 37 -3.61 -6.06 0.30
CA MET A 37 -4.10 -4.91 -0.47
C MET A 37 -5.40 -5.23 -1.21
N ALA A 38 -5.56 -6.44 -1.71
CA ALA A 38 -6.81 -6.89 -2.31
C ALA A 38 -7.95 -6.89 -1.26
N ARG A 39 -7.73 -7.49 -0.08
CA ARG A 39 -8.72 -7.49 1.02
C ARG A 39 -9.09 -6.07 1.47
N TYR A 40 -8.11 -5.17 1.54
CA TYR A 40 -8.34 -3.75 1.81
C TYR A 40 -9.35 -3.14 0.82
N VAL A 41 -9.14 -3.33 -0.49
CA VAL A 41 -10.02 -2.80 -1.54
C VAL A 41 -11.41 -3.43 -1.47
N TRP A 42 -11.48 -4.76 -1.38
CA TRP A 42 -12.76 -5.45 -1.28
C TRP A 42 -13.59 -4.99 -0.09
N ALA A 43 -12.95 -4.79 1.07
CA ALA A 43 -13.64 -4.35 2.28
C ALA A 43 -14.19 -2.92 2.15
N VAL A 44 -13.41 -1.96 1.64
CA VAL A 44 -13.90 -0.59 1.47
C VAL A 44 -15.00 -0.50 0.41
N ASP A 45 -14.89 -1.23 -0.70
CA ASP A 45 -15.87 -1.21 -1.79
C ASP A 45 -17.19 -1.87 -1.41
N SER A 46 -17.14 -2.92 -0.57
CA SER A 46 -18.34 -3.57 -0.02
C SER A 46 -18.89 -2.88 1.23
N LEU A 47 -18.20 -1.85 1.75
CA LEU A 47 -18.51 -1.17 3.02
C LEU A 47 -18.48 -2.13 4.22
N ASP A 48 -17.56 -3.10 4.20
CA ASP A 48 -17.29 -4.01 5.32
C ASP A 48 -16.28 -3.36 6.27
N ALA A 49 -16.79 -2.70 7.32
CA ALA A 49 -15.97 -1.98 8.27
C ALA A 49 -15.03 -2.90 9.08
N GLU A 50 -15.48 -4.11 9.41
CA GLU A 50 -14.67 -5.06 10.17
C GLU A 50 -13.60 -5.72 9.30
N GLY A 51 -13.93 -6.12 8.07
CA GLY A 51 -12.95 -6.58 7.09
C GLY A 51 -11.91 -5.52 6.75
N TYR A 52 -12.34 -4.24 6.70
CA TYR A 52 -11.43 -3.11 6.48
C TYR A 52 -10.42 -2.96 7.62
N VAL A 53 -10.88 -2.98 8.87
CA VAL A 53 -10.00 -2.85 10.05
C VAL A 53 -9.07 -4.04 10.20
N ALA A 54 -9.53 -5.25 9.85
CA ALA A 54 -8.77 -6.49 10.03
C ALA A 54 -7.45 -6.56 9.23
N VAL A 55 -7.27 -5.72 8.21
CA VAL A 55 -6.01 -5.66 7.45
C VAL A 55 -4.99 -4.70 8.04
N PHE A 56 -5.32 -3.97 9.10
CA PHE A 56 -4.45 -3.00 9.76
C PHE A 56 -3.92 -3.51 11.10
N THR A 57 -2.75 -2.99 11.51
CA THR A 57 -2.30 -3.16 12.90
C THR A 57 -3.15 -2.33 13.84
N ALA A 58 -3.23 -2.71 15.12
CA ALA A 58 -4.04 -2.00 16.12
C ALA A 58 -3.62 -0.52 16.29
N ASP A 59 -2.36 -0.23 16.04
CA ASP A 59 -1.73 1.10 16.12
C ASP A 59 -1.57 1.78 14.76
N ALA A 60 -2.21 1.28 13.71
CA ALA A 60 -2.05 1.77 12.35
C ALA A 60 -2.42 3.25 12.19
N VAL A 61 -1.80 3.89 11.20
CA VAL A 61 -2.06 5.29 10.84
C VAL A 61 -2.40 5.38 9.36
N ILE A 62 -3.51 6.02 9.04
CA ILE A 62 -3.87 6.44 7.68
C ILE A 62 -3.72 7.95 7.58
N ASP A 63 -2.93 8.40 6.61
CA ASP A 63 -2.82 9.79 6.19
C ASP A 63 -3.47 9.91 4.80
N SER A 64 -4.64 10.47 4.74
CA SER A 64 -5.35 10.75 3.50
C SER A 64 -5.26 12.24 3.16
N ASN A 65 -4.21 12.60 2.44
CA ASN A 65 -3.96 13.98 2.00
C ASN A 65 -3.99 15.00 3.16
N GLY A 66 -3.36 14.64 4.30
CA GLY A 66 -3.30 15.45 5.52
C GLY A 66 -4.41 15.17 6.55
N SER A 67 -5.44 14.41 6.19
CA SER A 67 -6.43 13.91 7.15
C SER A 67 -5.92 12.63 7.78
N ILE A 68 -5.68 12.64 9.09
CA ILE A 68 -5.08 11.55 9.83
C ILE A 68 -6.15 10.75 10.56
N SER A 69 -6.08 9.41 10.45
CA SER A 69 -6.86 8.45 11.27
C SER A 69 -5.90 7.48 11.95
N LYS A 70 -6.05 7.26 13.27
CA LYS A 70 -5.15 6.44 14.08
C LYS A 70 -5.89 5.36 14.83
N GLY A 71 -5.37 4.14 14.74
CA GLY A 71 -5.92 2.96 15.42
C GLY A 71 -7.23 2.49 14.83
N HIS A 72 -7.67 1.33 15.31
CA HIS A 72 -8.82 0.63 14.72
C HIS A 72 -10.12 1.42 14.75
N ASP A 73 -10.39 2.22 15.81
CA ASP A 73 -11.68 2.91 15.93
C ASP A 73 -11.82 4.06 14.92
N GLU A 74 -10.78 4.88 14.75
CA GLU A 74 -10.80 5.96 13.75
C GLU A 74 -10.77 5.39 12.32
N ILE A 75 -9.99 4.31 12.10
CA ILE A 75 -9.94 3.62 10.81
C ILE A 75 -11.30 3.00 10.46
N ARG A 76 -11.98 2.36 11.42
CA ARG A 76 -13.35 1.84 11.26
C ARG A 76 -14.32 2.97 10.89
N SER A 77 -14.14 4.15 11.49
CA SER A 77 -15.03 5.29 11.26
C SER A 77 -15.00 5.78 9.80
N ILE A 78 -13.93 5.52 9.05
CA ILE A 78 -13.85 5.84 7.62
C ILE A 78 -14.98 5.11 6.87
N VAL A 79 -15.08 3.79 7.06
CA VAL A 79 -16.07 2.97 6.36
C VAL A 79 -17.48 3.20 6.90
N THR A 80 -17.65 3.28 8.23
CA THR A 80 -18.99 3.54 8.82
C THR A 80 -19.54 4.91 8.43
N SER A 81 -18.69 5.92 8.23
CA SER A 81 -19.09 7.22 7.70
C SER A 81 -19.54 7.15 6.23
N LEU A 82 -18.90 6.30 5.43
CA LEU A 82 -19.34 6.02 4.06
C LEU A 82 -20.71 5.34 4.04
N MET A 83 -20.92 4.35 4.91
CA MET A 83 -22.21 3.67 5.07
C MET A 83 -23.32 4.66 5.45
N LYS A 84 -23.07 5.46 6.49
CA LYS A 84 -24.03 6.49 6.93
C LYS A 84 -24.37 7.46 5.81
N ARG A 85 -23.37 7.98 5.09
CA ARG A 85 -23.62 8.88 3.97
C ARG A 85 -24.45 8.24 2.85
N ARG A 86 -24.20 6.97 2.54
CA ARG A 86 -25.00 6.22 1.57
C ARG A 86 -26.45 6.11 2.02
N ASP A 87 -26.69 5.77 3.29
CA ASP A 87 -28.03 5.58 3.84
C ASP A 87 -28.78 6.91 3.97
N ASP A 88 -28.11 7.98 4.38
CA ASP A 88 -28.65 9.35 4.39
C ASP A 88 -29.09 9.81 2.98
N ASN A 89 -28.24 9.52 1.96
CA ASN A 89 -28.56 9.83 0.57
C ASN A 89 -29.77 9.05 0.08
N LYS A 90 -29.83 7.74 0.40
CA LYS A 90 -30.96 6.88 0.06
C LYS A 90 -32.26 7.41 0.67
N ALA A 91 -32.24 7.79 1.95
CA ALA A 91 -33.41 8.35 2.65
C ALA A 91 -33.92 9.67 2.01
N LYS A 92 -33.00 10.45 1.41
CA LYS A 92 -33.33 11.71 0.71
C LYS A 92 -33.62 11.55 -0.79
N GLY A 93 -33.67 10.30 -1.31
CA GLY A 93 -33.84 10.05 -2.74
C GLY A 93 -32.67 10.55 -3.61
N LEU A 94 -31.51 10.79 -2.99
CA LEU A 94 -30.29 11.23 -3.68
C LEU A 94 -29.53 10.02 -4.24
N PRO A 95 -28.68 10.22 -5.26
CA PRO A 95 -27.88 9.14 -5.80
C PRO A 95 -26.97 8.51 -4.75
N THR A 96 -26.97 7.18 -4.69
CA THR A 96 -26.08 6.35 -3.89
C THR A 96 -25.07 5.68 -4.81
N ALA A 97 -24.14 6.45 -5.38
CA ALA A 97 -23.14 5.89 -6.25
C ALA A 97 -22.14 5.05 -5.42
N ASN A 98 -21.98 3.77 -5.77
CA ASN A 98 -20.86 2.99 -5.28
C ASN A 98 -19.57 3.52 -5.92
N LEU A 99 -18.55 3.69 -5.10
CA LEU A 99 -17.18 3.91 -5.56
C LEU A 99 -16.48 2.55 -5.60
N TYR A 100 -15.70 2.33 -6.64
CA TYR A 100 -14.86 1.15 -6.77
C TYR A 100 -13.41 1.62 -6.86
N HIS A 101 -12.53 0.95 -6.12
CA HIS A 101 -11.11 1.28 -6.12
C HIS A 101 -10.36 0.36 -7.09
N VAL A 102 -9.49 0.96 -7.91
CA VAL A 102 -8.57 0.27 -8.79
C VAL A 102 -7.16 0.60 -8.36
N ILE A 103 -6.38 -0.43 -8.02
CA ILE A 103 -4.94 -0.32 -7.72
C ILE A 103 -4.15 -0.76 -8.95
N SER A 104 -3.15 0.01 -9.33
CA SER A 104 -2.31 -0.27 -10.49
C SER A 104 -0.85 0.16 -10.26
N ASN A 105 0.05 -0.21 -11.17
CA ASN A 105 1.46 0.15 -11.14
C ASN A 105 2.13 -0.18 -9.80
N VAL A 106 1.86 -1.38 -9.31
CA VAL A 106 2.31 -1.85 -7.99
C VAL A 106 3.81 -2.07 -7.98
N ARG A 107 4.48 -1.51 -6.98
CA ARG A 107 5.86 -1.78 -6.61
C ARG A 107 5.92 -2.23 -5.16
N ILE A 108 6.51 -3.40 -4.89
CA ILE A 108 6.71 -3.93 -3.54
C ILE A 108 8.18 -4.14 -3.32
N THR A 109 8.73 -3.60 -2.23
CA THR A 109 10.09 -3.84 -1.76
C THR A 109 10.07 -4.29 -0.30
N PHE A 110 11.10 -5.02 0.11
CA PHE A 110 11.24 -5.54 1.47
C PHE A 110 12.52 -4.96 2.09
N PRO A 111 12.43 -3.80 2.79
CA PRO A 111 13.60 -3.13 3.35
C PRO A 111 14.37 -4.00 4.34
N LYS A 112 13.65 -4.84 5.10
CA LYS A 112 14.19 -5.84 6.02
C LYS A 112 13.19 -6.98 6.25
N PRO A 113 13.63 -8.12 6.84
CA PRO A 113 12.74 -9.24 7.15
C PRO A 113 11.51 -8.78 7.95
N GLY A 114 10.32 -9.18 7.51
CA GLY A 114 9.05 -8.84 8.17
C GLY A 114 8.57 -7.41 7.95
N GLU A 115 9.18 -6.63 7.06
CA GLU A 115 8.71 -5.32 6.63
C GLU A 115 8.61 -5.23 5.11
N ALA A 116 7.53 -4.65 4.62
CA ALA A 116 7.31 -4.38 3.22
C ALA A 116 6.88 -2.92 3.01
N LEU A 117 7.29 -2.37 1.86
CA LEU A 117 6.81 -1.10 1.33
C LEU A 117 6.07 -1.42 0.04
N HIS A 118 4.77 -1.14 0.02
CA HIS A 118 3.91 -1.24 -1.15
C HIS A 118 3.62 0.17 -1.65
N GLN A 119 3.93 0.42 -2.91
CA GLN A 119 3.64 1.69 -3.60
C GLN A 119 2.78 1.39 -4.81
N SER A 120 1.77 2.22 -5.05
CA SER A 120 0.87 2.03 -6.20
C SER A 120 0.22 3.32 -6.64
N TYR A 121 -0.35 3.31 -7.84
CA TYR A 121 -1.38 4.27 -8.21
C TYR A 121 -2.74 3.70 -7.81
N TRP A 122 -3.62 4.57 -7.38
CA TRP A 122 -5.01 4.25 -7.13
C TRP A 122 -5.91 5.21 -7.88
N GLN A 123 -7.08 4.72 -8.26
CA GLN A 123 -8.16 5.53 -8.78
C GLN A 123 -9.47 5.02 -8.17
N THR A 124 -10.39 5.94 -7.97
CA THR A 124 -11.78 5.60 -7.67
C THR A 124 -12.61 5.83 -8.92
N VAL A 125 -13.45 4.87 -9.25
CA VAL A 125 -14.40 4.94 -10.36
C VAL A 125 -15.81 4.82 -9.81
N ARG A 126 -16.75 5.49 -10.46
CA ARG A 126 -18.17 5.40 -10.14
C ARG A 126 -18.99 5.28 -11.41
N ARG A 127 -20.14 4.66 -11.27
CA ARG A 127 -21.15 4.65 -12.31
C ARG A 127 -22.13 5.80 -12.10
N ASP A 128 -22.34 6.60 -13.10
CA ASP A 128 -23.35 7.66 -13.05
C ASP A 128 -24.76 7.13 -13.41
N LYS A 129 -25.77 8.02 -13.40
CA LYS A 129 -27.17 7.65 -13.68
C LYS A 129 -27.39 7.19 -15.12
N SER A 130 -26.55 7.58 -16.06
CA SER A 130 -26.61 7.13 -17.46
C SER A 130 -26.00 5.77 -17.66
N GLY A 131 -25.30 5.23 -16.65
CA GLY A 131 -24.54 3.99 -16.71
C GLY A 131 -23.10 4.19 -17.15
N ALA A 132 -22.65 5.40 -17.43
CA ALA A 132 -21.27 5.68 -17.80
C ALA A 132 -20.34 5.55 -16.58
N MET A 133 -19.16 4.98 -16.81
CA MET A 133 -18.10 4.90 -15.79
C MET A 133 -17.26 6.17 -15.83
N THR A 134 -17.10 6.83 -14.69
CA THR A 134 -16.29 8.05 -14.55
C THR A 134 -15.24 7.90 -13.46
N ALA A 135 -14.04 8.40 -13.70
CA ALA A 135 -13.03 8.55 -12.65
C ALA A 135 -13.48 9.66 -11.68
N ALA A 136 -13.48 9.36 -10.39
CA ALA A 136 -13.86 10.31 -9.35
C ALA A 136 -12.64 10.95 -8.69
N ALA A 137 -11.53 10.20 -8.55
CA ALA A 137 -10.25 10.67 -8.03
C ALA A 137 -9.14 9.73 -8.48
N MET A 138 -7.90 10.22 -8.45
CA MET A 138 -6.69 9.46 -8.74
C MET A 138 -5.53 9.96 -7.87
N GLY A 139 -4.60 9.08 -7.55
CA GLY A 139 -3.45 9.45 -6.75
C GLY A 139 -2.42 8.33 -6.61
N ARG A 140 -1.53 8.52 -5.64
CA ARG A 140 -0.56 7.50 -5.21
C ARG A 140 -0.84 7.06 -3.79
N SER A 141 -0.50 5.79 -3.50
CA SER A 141 -0.38 5.31 -2.13
C SER A 141 1.04 4.83 -1.83
N GLU A 142 1.41 5.01 -0.58
CA GLU A 142 2.58 4.40 0.03
C GLU A 142 2.14 3.71 1.31
N ASP A 143 2.28 2.39 1.34
CA ASP A 143 1.80 1.54 2.42
C ASP A 143 3.00 0.82 3.04
N ARG A 144 3.19 0.96 4.36
CA ARG A 144 4.15 0.17 5.11
C ARG A 144 3.41 -0.99 5.76
N LEU A 145 3.88 -2.20 5.46
CA LEU A 145 3.32 -3.41 6.04
C LEU A 145 4.36 -4.08 6.94
N VAL A 146 3.85 -4.74 7.97
CA VAL A 146 4.65 -5.52 8.92
C VAL A 146 4.07 -6.91 9.08
N LYS A 147 4.95 -7.90 9.25
CA LYS A 147 4.56 -9.28 9.52
C LYS A 147 4.48 -9.51 11.03
N ARG A 148 3.28 -9.76 11.56
CA ARG A 148 3.04 -10.02 12.98
C ARG A 148 2.30 -11.35 13.14
N GLY A 149 2.82 -12.26 13.95
CA GLY A 149 2.20 -13.57 14.14
C GLY A 149 2.04 -14.38 12.83
N GLY A 150 2.94 -14.18 11.87
CA GLY A 150 2.87 -14.84 10.56
C GLY A 150 1.99 -14.14 9.53
N GLN A 151 1.24 -13.11 9.90
CA GLN A 151 0.33 -12.37 9.02
C GLN A 151 0.92 -11.00 8.64
N TRP A 152 0.76 -10.60 7.39
CA TRP A 152 1.06 -9.25 6.93
C TRP A 152 -0.10 -8.32 7.25
N LEU A 153 0.21 -7.14 7.82
CA LEU A 153 -0.77 -6.10 8.18
C LEU A 153 -0.24 -4.73 7.79
N ILE A 154 -1.13 -3.83 7.40
CA ILE A 154 -0.79 -2.43 7.11
C ILE A 154 -0.53 -1.70 8.43
N GLN A 155 0.68 -1.19 8.62
CA GLN A 155 1.05 -0.35 9.76
C GLN A 155 0.83 1.12 9.48
N SER A 156 1.12 1.57 8.27
CA SER A 156 0.78 2.93 7.86
C SER A 156 0.42 2.98 6.38
N ARG A 157 -0.51 3.86 6.06
CA ARG A 157 -0.96 4.15 4.70
C ARG A 157 -0.95 5.64 4.45
N ARG A 158 -0.25 6.10 3.42
CA ARG A 158 -0.31 7.47 2.95
C ARG A 158 -0.94 7.52 1.57
N LEU A 159 -1.97 8.35 1.44
CA LEU A 159 -2.65 8.63 0.18
C LEU A 159 -2.35 10.07 -0.24
N THR A 160 -1.89 10.25 -1.46
CA THR A 160 -1.70 11.57 -2.08
C THR A 160 -2.63 11.65 -3.29
N VAL A 161 -3.55 12.59 -3.28
CA VAL A 161 -4.44 12.87 -4.41
C VAL A 161 -3.69 13.72 -5.43
N PHE A 162 -3.82 13.40 -6.71
CA PHE A 162 -3.33 14.28 -7.76
C PHE A 162 -4.34 15.43 -7.93
N THR A 163 -3.84 16.64 -7.72
CA THR A 163 -4.54 17.90 -8.01
C THR A 163 -3.76 18.58 -9.12
N ASP A 164 -4.38 18.76 -10.27
CA ASP A 164 -3.82 19.52 -11.38
C ASP A 164 -3.79 21.02 -11.05
#